data_c05f56b8b2b87f6fd69d6c6b40784321
#
_entry.id   c05f56b8b2b87f6fd69d6c6b40784321
#
_cell.length_a   1.000
_cell.length_b   1.000
_cell.length_c   1.000
_cell.angle_alpha   90.00
_cell.angle_beta   90.00
_cell.angle_gamma   90.00
#
_symmetry.space_group_name_H-M   'P 1'
#
loop_
_entity.id
_entity.type
_entity.pdbx_description
1 polymer ?
#
loop_
_entity_poly.entity_id
_entity_poly.type
_entity_poly.pdbx_seq_one_letter_code
_entity_poly.pdbx_strand_id
1 'polypeptide(L)'
;MNNKAEILSMLRDEFDRWEEVLNGLSPQQITAPNFLSEWSIRDTLAHLMAWQTRSIARLEGALLGKDPEFPKWPTQWDPDLVDDPEQINAWIYTTYRLESWEGVHRAWRAGFQRFLELAEKIPEPDLLDPKRFTWMEGQPLALVLLSSYEHHHIDHLEPLLALLHQK
;
A
#
# COMPACT_ATOMS: atom_id res chain seq x y z
N MET A 1 -13.40 -5.65 17.11
CA MET A 1 -12.39 -4.69 16.62
C MET A 1 -11.01 -5.29 16.89
N ASN A 2 -10.19 -5.36 15.89
CA ASN A 2 -8.87 -5.95 16.05
C ASN A 2 -8.01 -5.05 16.95
N ASN A 3 -7.24 -5.66 17.85
CA ASN A 3 -6.22 -4.94 18.60
C ASN A 3 -4.98 -4.70 17.70
N LYS A 4 -4.07 -3.85 18.17
CA LYS A 4 -2.85 -3.51 17.42
C LYS A 4 -2.03 -4.76 17.04
N ALA A 5 -1.89 -5.72 17.93
CA ALA A 5 -1.10 -6.91 17.69
C ALA A 5 -1.69 -7.77 16.56
N GLU A 6 -3.00 -7.92 16.53
CA GLU A 6 -3.70 -8.63 15.45
C GLU A 6 -3.53 -7.93 14.10
N ILE A 7 -3.68 -6.60 14.06
CA ILE A 7 -3.50 -5.81 12.82
C ILE A 7 -2.06 -5.95 12.30
N LEU A 8 -1.07 -5.83 13.17
CA LEU A 8 0.34 -5.97 12.78
C LEU A 8 0.68 -7.40 12.32
N SER A 9 0.12 -8.42 12.96
CA SER A 9 0.29 -9.81 12.53
C SER A 9 -0.26 -10.01 11.12
N MET A 10 -1.49 -9.56 10.90
CA MET A 10 -2.15 -9.63 9.59
C MET A 10 -1.33 -8.95 8.49
N LEU A 11 -0.75 -7.78 8.76
CA LEU A 11 0.08 -7.06 7.79
C LEU A 11 1.42 -7.75 7.53
N ARG A 12 2.04 -8.39 8.54
CA ARG A 12 3.26 -9.17 8.36
C ARG A 12 3.00 -10.42 7.50
N ASP A 13 1.91 -11.11 7.80
CA ASP A 13 1.48 -12.29 7.03
C ASP A 13 1.20 -11.92 5.57
N GLU A 14 0.62 -10.73 5.33
CA GLU A 14 0.39 -10.20 3.98
C GLU A 14 1.69 -9.92 3.24
N PHE A 15 2.66 -9.29 3.89
CA PHE A 15 3.99 -9.05 3.32
C PHE A 15 4.67 -10.36 2.92
N ASP A 16 4.68 -11.33 3.84
CA ASP A 16 5.31 -12.64 3.61
C ASP A 16 4.63 -13.39 2.47
N ARG A 17 3.30 -13.30 2.36
CA ARG A 17 2.54 -13.92 1.30
C ARG A 17 2.82 -13.30 -0.08
N TRP A 18 2.94 -11.99 -0.17
CA TRP A 18 3.40 -11.33 -1.40
C TRP A 18 4.80 -11.80 -1.80
N GLU A 19 5.74 -11.83 -0.86
CA GLU A 19 7.10 -12.32 -1.13
C GLU A 19 7.12 -13.77 -1.61
N GLU A 20 6.32 -14.65 -0.99
CA GLU A 20 6.18 -16.05 -1.41
C GLU A 20 5.68 -16.16 -2.85
N VAL A 21 4.63 -15.42 -3.21
CA VAL A 21 4.07 -15.41 -4.57
C VAL A 21 5.08 -14.88 -5.57
N LEU A 22 5.72 -13.76 -5.27
CA LEU A 22 6.70 -13.12 -6.17
C LEU A 22 7.93 -14.01 -6.39
N ASN A 23 8.41 -14.69 -5.36
CA ASN A 23 9.54 -15.61 -5.44
C ASN A 23 9.22 -16.87 -6.25
N GLY A 24 7.95 -17.24 -6.38
CA GLY A 24 7.47 -18.37 -7.18
C GLY A 24 7.32 -18.08 -8.67
N LEU A 25 7.50 -16.81 -9.09
CA LEU A 25 7.27 -16.36 -10.46
C LEU A 25 8.59 -16.06 -11.18
N SER A 26 8.63 -16.32 -12.49
CA SER A 26 9.75 -15.91 -13.33
C SER A 26 9.71 -14.40 -13.62
N PRO A 27 10.85 -13.76 -13.94
CA PRO A 27 10.87 -12.36 -14.38
C PRO A 27 9.93 -12.08 -15.55
N GLN A 28 9.78 -13.04 -16.47
CA GLN A 28 8.88 -12.92 -17.62
C GLN A 28 7.41 -12.90 -17.18
N GLN A 29 7.01 -13.72 -16.21
CA GLN A 29 5.65 -13.71 -15.65
C GLN A 29 5.35 -12.41 -14.91
N ILE A 30 6.33 -11.84 -14.20
CA ILE A 30 6.20 -10.60 -13.43
C ILE A 30 6.05 -9.38 -14.35
N THR A 31 6.76 -9.35 -15.49
CA THR A 31 6.80 -8.20 -16.39
C THR A 31 5.83 -8.28 -17.55
N ALA A 32 5.22 -9.43 -17.81
CA ALA A 32 4.21 -9.59 -18.84
C ALA A 32 2.88 -8.96 -18.42
N PRO A 33 2.11 -8.35 -19.34
CA PRO A 33 0.73 -7.96 -19.06
C PRO A 33 -0.09 -9.16 -18.57
N ASN A 34 -0.93 -8.96 -17.58
CA ASN A 34 -1.81 -10.02 -17.08
C ASN A 34 -3.22 -9.91 -17.69
N PHE A 35 -4.03 -10.98 -17.54
CA PHE A 35 -5.36 -11.03 -18.12
C PHE A 35 -6.40 -10.15 -17.41
N LEU A 36 -6.08 -9.59 -16.24
CA LEU A 36 -6.98 -8.74 -15.46
C LEU A 36 -6.94 -7.29 -15.94
N SER A 37 -5.80 -6.87 -16.50
CA SER A 37 -5.59 -5.52 -17.02
C SER A 37 -4.39 -5.51 -17.98
N GLU A 38 -4.12 -4.36 -18.59
CA GLU A 38 -2.88 -4.14 -19.36
C GLU A 38 -1.62 -4.06 -18.47
N TRP A 39 -1.81 -3.98 -17.15
CA TRP A 39 -0.72 -3.92 -16.19
C TRP A 39 -0.07 -5.28 -15.98
N SER A 40 1.23 -5.27 -15.79
CA SER A 40 1.98 -6.41 -15.28
C SER A 40 1.91 -6.48 -13.76
N ILE A 41 2.38 -7.59 -13.18
CA ILE A 41 2.54 -7.72 -11.72
C ILE A 41 3.50 -6.64 -11.20
N ARG A 42 4.57 -6.33 -11.94
CA ARG A 42 5.46 -5.21 -11.63
C ARG A 42 4.72 -3.88 -11.53
N ASP A 43 3.82 -3.60 -12.48
CA ASP A 43 3.07 -2.34 -12.49
C ASP A 43 2.10 -2.27 -11.30
N THR A 44 1.46 -3.38 -10.95
CA THR A 44 0.64 -3.50 -9.75
C THR A 44 1.46 -3.23 -8.49
N LEU A 45 2.66 -3.78 -8.40
CA LEU A 45 3.52 -3.57 -7.23
C LEU A 45 3.99 -2.11 -7.13
N ALA A 46 4.29 -1.46 -8.25
CA ALA A 46 4.62 -0.03 -8.30
C ALA A 46 3.42 0.83 -7.86
N HIS A 47 2.21 0.47 -8.26
CA HIS A 47 0.98 1.11 -7.83
C HIS A 47 0.78 0.99 -6.30
N LEU A 48 0.90 -0.20 -5.74
CA LEU A 48 0.81 -0.43 -4.29
C LEU A 48 1.86 0.39 -3.52
N MET A 49 3.10 0.39 -4.00
CA MET A 49 4.19 1.17 -3.42
C MET A 49 3.87 2.66 -3.40
N ALA A 50 3.38 3.22 -4.51
CA ALA A 50 3.07 4.63 -4.62
C ALA A 50 1.94 5.04 -3.66
N TRP A 51 0.85 4.30 -3.60
CA TRP A 51 -0.24 4.57 -2.67
C TRP A 51 0.19 4.42 -1.20
N GLN A 52 1.05 3.46 -0.89
CA GLN A 52 1.54 3.25 0.47
C GLN A 52 2.36 4.42 1.00
N THR A 53 2.98 5.24 0.14
CA THR A 53 3.68 6.45 0.57
C THR A 53 2.76 7.43 1.32
N ARG A 54 1.48 7.49 0.97
CA ARG A 54 0.49 8.31 1.69
C ARG A 54 0.17 7.72 3.07
N SER A 55 0.05 6.41 3.17
CA SER A 55 -0.14 5.74 4.47
C SER A 55 1.07 5.96 5.39
N ILE A 56 2.29 5.86 4.85
CA ILE A 56 3.53 6.16 5.57
C ILE A 56 3.53 7.61 6.08
N ALA A 57 3.15 8.58 5.23
CA ALA A 57 3.06 9.98 5.64
C ALA A 57 2.12 10.20 6.82
N ARG A 58 0.97 9.50 6.85
CA ARG A 58 0.03 9.57 7.98
C ARG A 58 0.65 9.03 9.27
N LEU A 59 1.34 7.89 9.21
CA LEU A 59 1.99 7.32 10.40
C LEU A 59 3.16 8.19 10.89
N GLU A 60 3.94 8.77 9.99
CA GLU A 60 5.00 9.71 10.34
C GLU A 60 4.44 10.98 11.00
N GLY A 61 3.40 11.55 10.43
CA GLY A 61 2.68 12.68 11.03
C GLY A 61 2.19 12.38 12.45
N ALA A 62 1.58 11.21 12.64
CA ALA A 62 1.11 10.76 13.94
C ALA A 62 2.24 10.66 14.98
N LEU A 63 3.39 10.09 14.61
CA LEU A 63 4.55 9.96 15.50
C LEU A 63 5.21 11.30 15.82
N LEU A 64 5.19 12.24 14.88
CA LEU A 64 5.76 13.58 15.05
C LEU A 64 4.79 14.58 15.70
N GLY A 65 3.55 14.19 15.91
CA GLY A 65 2.51 15.06 16.48
C GLY A 65 2.12 16.23 15.56
N LYS A 66 2.17 16.02 14.25
CA LYS A 66 1.83 17.01 13.22
C LYS A 66 0.94 16.43 12.13
N ASP A 67 0.39 17.28 11.29
CA ASP A 67 -0.37 16.86 10.12
C ASP A 67 0.52 16.08 9.15
N PRO A 68 -0.03 15.10 8.40
CA PRO A 68 0.73 14.37 7.40
C PRO A 68 1.32 15.27 6.31
N GLU A 69 2.58 15.04 5.96
CA GLU A 69 3.21 15.63 4.78
C GLU A 69 3.14 14.64 3.62
N PHE A 70 2.10 14.75 2.81
CA PHE A 70 1.89 13.85 1.68
C PHE A 70 2.94 14.02 0.58
N PRO A 71 3.26 12.95 -0.17
CA PRO A 71 4.12 13.06 -1.34
C PRO A 71 3.51 14.04 -2.35
N LYS A 72 4.39 14.80 -3.02
CA LYS A 72 3.98 15.76 -4.04
C LYS A 72 3.60 15.02 -5.33
N TRP A 73 2.35 14.66 -5.42
CA TRP A 73 1.75 14.20 -6.67
C TRP A 73 1.30 15.40 -7.53
N PRO A 74 0.94 15.20 -8.80
CA PRO A 74 0.43 16.29 -9.62
C PRO A 74 -0.68 17.04 -8.91
N THR A 75 -0.52 18.36 -8.79
CA THR A 75 -1.30 19.21 -7.88
C THR A 75 -2.77 19.35 -8.22
N GLN A 76 -3.15 19.07 -9.45
CA GLN A 76 -4.55 19.09 -9.87
C GLN A 76 -5.37 17.92 -9.29
N TRP A 77 -4.74 16.93 -8.69
CA TRP A 77 -5.38 15.73 -8.15
C TRP A 77 -4.98 15.54 -6.70
N ASP A 78 -5.85 15.97 -5.79
CA ASP A 78 -5.78 15.56 -4.41
C ASP A 78 -6.59 14.24 -4.28
N PRO A 79 -5.97 13.11 -3.91
CA PRO A 79 -6.68 11.85 -3.80
C PRO A 79 -7.82 11.86 -2.79
N ASP A 80 -7.77 12.75 -1.81
CA ASP A 80 -8.83 12.88 -0.80
C ASP A 80 -10.03 13.71 -1.32
N LEU A 81 -9.86 14.44 -2.46
CA LEU A 81 -10.89 15.25 -3.08
C LEU A 81 -11.41 14.69 -4.42
N VAL A 82 -10.78 13.67 -4.96
CA VAL A 82 -11.12 13.08 -6.26
C VAL A 82 -11.90 11.78 -6.04
N ASP A 83 -13.13 11.75 -6.55
CA ASP A 83 -13.99 10.56 -6.47
C ASP A 83 -13.49 9.39 -7.33
N ASP A 84 -12.65 9.67 -8.33
CA ASP A 84 -12.13 8.68 -9.27
C ASP A 84 -10.60 8.64 -9.24
N PRO A 85 -9.98 7.56 -8.75
CA PRO A 85 -8.54 7.42 -8.71
C PRO A 85 -7.90 7.06 -10.05
N GLU A 86 -8.65 6.86 -11.13
CA GLU A 86 -8.11 6.40 -12.42
C GLU A 86 -7.01 7.31 -12.98
N GLN A 87 -7.19 8.62 -12.89
CA GLN A 87 -6.19 9.58 -13.37
C GLN A 87 -4.88 9.50 -12.57
N ILE A 88 -5.00 9.33 -11.25
CA ILE A 88 -3.84 9.13 -10.37
C ILE A 88 -3.15 7.82 -10.68
N ASN A 89 -3.91 6.76 -10.86
CA ASN A 89 -3.38 5.44 -11.22
C ASN A 89 -2.68 5.47 -12.59
N ALA A 90 -3.24 6.18 -13.57
CA ALA A 90 -2.62 6.37 -14.88
C ALA A 90 -1.30 7.15 -14.78
N TRP A 91 -1.24 8.17 -13.93
CA TRP A 91 -0.01 8.91 -13.66
C TRP A 91 1.04 8.04 -12.97
N ILE A 92 0.67 7.24 -11.96
CA ILE A 92 1.56 6.29 -11.30
C ILE A 92 2.13 5.30 -12.31
N TYR A 93 1.27 4.69 -13.13
CA TYR A 93 1.69 3.77 -14.17
C TYR A 93 2.71 4.42 -15.12
N THR A 94 2.42 5.61 -15.63
CA THR A 94 3.31 6.34 -16.54
C THR A 94 4.65 6.67 -15.89
N THR A 95 4.64 7.01 -14.61
CA THR A 95 5.84 7.38 -13.85
C THR A 95 6.77 6.19 -13.64
N TYR A 96 6.23 5.01 -13.33
CA TYR A 96 7.03 3.85 -12.92
C TYR A 96 7.20 2.77 -13.99
N ARG A 97 6.50 2.86 -15.11
CA ARG A 97 6.50 1.78 -16.14
C ARG A 97 7.86 1.45 -16.73
N LEU A 98 8.84 2.35 -16.65
CA LEU A 98 10.20 2.14 -17.15
C LEU A 98 11.19 1.69 -16.06
N GLU A 99 10.74 1.64 -14.81
CA GLU A 99 11.56 1.13 -13.73
C GLU A 99 11.81 -0.37 -13.88
N SER A 100 12.99 -0.83 -13.47
CA SER A 100 13.29 -2.26 -13.47
C SER A 100 12.45 -3.00 -12.44
N TRP A 101 12.20 -4.29 -12.67
CA TRP A 101 11.55 -5.15 -11.68
C TRP A 101 12.26 -5.11 -10.33
N GLU A 102 13.58 -5.24 -10.34
CA GLU A 102 14.39 -5.24 -9.13
C GLU A 102 14.30 -3.91 -8.38
N GLY A 103 14.20 -2.80 -9.10
CA GLY A 103 14.02 -1.47 -8.53
C GLY A 103 12.66 -1.32 -7.85
N VAL A 104 11.58 -1.70 -8.52
CA VAL A 104 10.21 -1.66 -8.00
C VAL A 104 10.07 -2.59 -6.79
N HIS A 105 10.53 -3.82 -6.88
CA HIS A 105 10.45 -4.80 -5.79
C HIS A 105 11.18 -4.32 -4.54
N ARG A 106 12.40 -3.80 -4.71
CA ARG A 106 13.19 -3.25 -3.60
C ARG A 106 12.49 -2.07 -2.94
N ALA A 107 11.95 -1.14 -3.72
CA ALA A 107 11.24 0.02 -3.21
C ALA A 107 9.93 -0.36 -2.50
N TRP A 108 9.16 -1.28 -3.05
CA TRP A 108 7.95 -1.80 -2.41
C TRP A 108 8.27 -2.48 -1.06
N ARG A 109 9.28 -3.35 -1.02
CA ARG A 109 9.71 -4.00 0.23
C ARG A 109 10.13 -2.98 1.29
N ALA A 110 10.98 -2.04 0.91
CA ALA A 110 11.44 -1.00 1.83
C ALA A 110 10.27 -0.16 2.36
N GLY A 111 9.32 0.20 1.50
CA GLY A 111 8.12 0.94 1.88
C GLY A 111 7.23 0.15 2.84
N PHE A 112 6.98 -1.12 2.56
CA PHE A 112 6.15 -1.97 3.42
C PHE A 112 6.82 -2.19 4.80
N GLN A 113 8.11 -2.46 4.83
CA GLN A 113 8.86 -2.60 6.08
C GLN A 113 8.85 -1.30 6.89
N ARG A 114 9.05 -0.14 6.23
CA ARG A 114 8.94 1.17 6.87
C ARG A 114 7.55 1.40 7.46
N PHE A 115 6.52 1.04 6.73
CA PHE A 115 5.12 1.14 7.18
C PHE A 115 4.90 0.32 8.47
N LEU A 116 5.35 -0.93 8.50
CA LEU A 116 5.27 -1.78 9.69
C LEU A 116 6.06 -1.20 10.88
N GLU A 117 7.30 -0.75 10.67
CA GLU A 117 8.13 -0.14 11.72
C GLU A 117 7.47 1.10 12.35
N LEU A 118 6.84 1.94 11.53
CA LEU A 118 6.13 3.11 12.02
C LEU A 118 4.89 2.72 12.82
N ALA A 119 4.11 1.77 12.31
CA ALA A 119 2.92 1.27 13.00
C ALA A 119 3.26 0.64 14.37
N GLU A 120 4.39 -0.07 14.46
CA GLU A 120 4.88 -0.64 15.72
C GLU A 120 5.18 0.41 16.79
N LYS A 121 5.68 1.57 16.38
CA LYS A 121 6.04 2.67 17.30
C LYS A 121 4.85 3.44 17.84
N ILE A 122 3.69 3.40 17.17
CA ILE A 122 2.50 4.11 17.61
C ILE A 122 1.86 3.35 18.79
N PRO A 123 1.64 4.00 19.95
CA PRO A 123 0.94 3.36 21.06
C PRO A 123 -0.47 2.89 20.67
N GLU A 124 -0.89 1.72 21.16
CA GLU A 124 -2.22 1.18 20.84
C GLU A 124 -3.36 2.14 21.15
N PRO A 125 -3.38 2.86 22.30
CA PRO A 125 -4.42 3.84 22.56
C PRO A 125 -4.49 4.94 21.50
N ASP A 126 -3.34 5.42 21.02
CA ASP A 126 -3.28 6.45 19.98
C ASP A 126 -3.73 5.91 18.61
N LEU A 127 -3.47 4.62 18.36
CA LEU A 127 -3.86 3.96 17.12
C LEU A 127 -5.38 3.75 17.03
N LEU A 128 -6.03 3.44 18.15
CA LEU A 128 -7.44 3.03 18.20
C LEU A 128 -8.42 4.15 18.56
N ASP A 129 -7.96 5.28 19.12
CA ASP A 129 -8.81 6.40 19.48
C ASP A 129 -9.20 7.23 18.26
N PRO A 130 -10.49 7.27 17.87
CA PRO A 130 -10.94 8.05 16.72
C PRO A 130 -10.83 9.58 16.90
N LYS A 131 -10.56 10.04 18.13
CA LYS A 131 -10.42 11.48 18.44
C LYS A 131 -8.96 11.91 18.55
N ARG A 132 -8.02 10.98 18.45
CA ARG A 132 -6.60 11.25 18.71
C ARG A 132 -5.98 12.21 17.68
N PHE A 133 -6.34 12.03 16.41
CA PHE A 133 -5.80 12.83 15.30
C PHE A 133 -6.93 13.55 14.57
N THR A 134 -6.97 14.89 14.66
CA THR A 134 -8.04 15.72 14.09
C THR A 134 -8.11 15.59 12.56
N TRP A 135 -6.97 15.41 11.91
CA TRP A 135 -6.87 15.21 10.46
C TRP A 135 -7.38 13.83 9.99
N MET A 136 -7.71 12.91 10.90
CA MET A 136 -8.41 11.65 10.61
C MET A 136 -9.95 11.81 10.60
N GLU A 137 -10.47 13.02 10.81
CA GLU A 137 -11.90 13.33 10.70
C GLU A 137 -12.82 12.40 11.51
N GLY A 138 -12.40 12.06 12.72
CA GLY A 138 -13.16 11.18 13.63
C GLY A 138 -12.98 9.68 13.36
N GLN A 139 -12.02 9.30 12.53
CA GLN A 139 -11.65 7.90 12.32
C GLN A 139 -10.38 7.54 13.11
N PRO A 140 -10.27 6.31 13.60
CA PRO A 140 -9.05 5.86 14.25
C PRO A 140 -7.92 5.70 13.22
N LEU A 141 -6.69 5.95 13.65
CA LEU A 141 -5.51 5.77 12.79
C LEU A 141 -5.35 4.32 12.31
N ALA A 142 -5.86 3.35 13.07
CA ALA A 142 -5.91 1.94 12.69
C ALA A 142 -6.57 1.72 11.31
N LEU A 143 -7.49 2.59 10.90
CA LEU A 143 -8.11 2.52 9.58
C LEU A 143 -7.07 2.63 8.45
N VAL A 144 -6.00 3.40 8.63
CA VAL A 144 -4.91 3.50 7.65
C VAL A 144 -4.23 2.14 7.44
N LEU A 145 -4.04 1.39 8.53
CA LEU A 145 -3.45 0.05 8.49
C LEU A 145 -4.37 -0.96 7.81
N LEU A 146 -5.65 -0.94 8.19
CA LEU A 146 -6.67 -1.83 7.63
C LEU A 146 -6.91 -1.56 6.14
N SER A 147 -7.03 -0.30 5.74
CA SER A 147 -7.19 0.06 4.32
C SER A 147 -5.96 -0.31 3.49
N SER A 148 -4.76 -0.22 4.05
CA SER A 148 -3.55 -0.70 3.37
C SER A 148 -3.58 -2.22 3.17
N TYR A 149 -4.03 -2.97 4.17
CA TYR A 149 -4.23 -4.41 4.04
C TYR A 149 -5.27 -4.74 2.96
N GLU A 150 -6.45 -4.11 3.00
CA GLU A 150 -7.51 -4.34 2.00
C GLU A 150 -7.01 -4.08 0.59
N HIS A 151 -6.31 -2.97 0.38
CA HIS A 151 -5.74 -2.62 -0.91
C HIS A 151 -4.72 -3.66 -1.42
N HIS A 152 -3.83 -4.14 -0.55
CA HIS A 152 -2.85 -5.16 -0.93
C HIS A 152 -3.50 -6.53 -1.15
N HIS A 153 -4.36 -6.95 -0.24
CA HIS A 153 -4.94 -8.29 -0.21
C HIS A 153 -6.14 -8.45 -1.13
N ILE A 154 -7.21 -7.69 -0.85
CA ILE A 154 -8.50 -7.87 -1.51
C ILE A 154 -8.47 -7.36 -2.95
N ASP A 155 -7.90 -6.17 -3.15
CA ASP A 155 -7.94 -5.54 -4.47
C ASP A 155 -6.91 -6.13 -5.44
N HIS A 156 -5.78 -6.67 -4.93
CA HIS A 156 -4.68 -7.09 -5.78
C HIS A 156 -4.19 -8.53 -5.58
N LEU A 157 -3.96 -8.99 -4.35
CA LEU A 157 -3.41 -10.34 -4.14
C LEU A 157 -4.41 -11.44 -4.45
N GLU A 158 -5.64 -11.34 -3.95
CA GLU A 158 -6.68 -12.35 -4.22
C GLU A 158 -6.95 -12.52 -5.72
N PRO A 159 -7.14 -11.44 -6.52
CA PRO A 159 -7.29 -11.57 -7.96
C PRO A 159 -6.08 -12.21 -8.65
N LEU A 160 -4.86 -11.86 -8.20
CA LEU A 160 -3.63 -12.44 -8.73
C LEU A 160 -3.56 -13.95 -8.44
N LEU A 161 -3.86 -14.37 -7.21
CA LEU A 161 -3.86 -15.78 -6.84
C LEU A 161 -4.92 -16.57 -7.63
N ALA A 162 -6.11 -16.01 -7.81
CA ALA A 162 -7.15 -16.62 -8.63
C ALA A 162 -6.69 -16.81 -10.08
N LEU A 163 -5.97 -15.84 -10.65
CA LEU A 163 -5.38 -15.93 -11.98
C LEU A 163 -4.31 -17.03 -12.08
N LEU A 164 -3.43 -17.12 -11.07
CA LEU A 164 -2.34 -18.11 -11.06
C LEU A 164 -2.85 -19.54 -10.89
N HIS A 165 -3.98 -19.75 -10.21
CA HIS A 165 -4.58 -21.07 -10.02
C HIS A 165 -5.36 -21.57 -11.25
N GLN A 166 -5.62 -20.71 -12.26
CA GLN A 166 -6.30 -21.09 -13.51
C GLN A 166 -5.36 -21.70 -14.56
N LYS A 167 -4.06 -21.76 -14.28
CA LYS A 167 -3.01 -22.33 -15.15
C LYS A 167 -2.57 -23.68 -14.61
#